data_80095740db97ddb2330e878bac2dc15e
#
_entry.id   80095740db97ddb2330e878bac2dc15e
#
_cell.length_a   1.000
_cell.length_b   1.000
_cell.length_c   1.000
_cell.angle_alpha   90.00
_cell.angle_beta   90.00
_cell.angle_gamma   90.00
#
_symmetry.space_group_name_H-M   'P 1'
#
loop_
_entity.id
_entity.type
_entity.pdbx_description
1 polymer ?
#
loop_
_entity_poly.entity_id
_entity_poly.type
_entity_poly.pdbx_seq_one_letter_code
_entity_poly.pdbx_strand_id
1 'polypeptide(L)'
;MLAKTARLTESGDFARATKSGIRFSSSNFVGYLYINTDSAEPARAGLIISRGVGGSVARHRLARKIRHCLRDHYSTLPTGSLLVVRGLNNSAAAECAKEITQVVGGLIKRANERASKN
;
A
#
# COMPACT_ATOMS: atom_id res chain seq x y z
N MET A 1 -6.27 9.24 10.38
CA MET A 1 -5.10 8.35 10.50
C MET A 1 -5.54 6.91 10.57
N LEU A 2 -4.70 6.00 10.12
CA LEU A 2 -4.99 4.57 10.22
C LEU A 2 -4.96 4.12 11.67
N ALA A 3 -5.90 3.29 12.06
CA ALA A 3 -5.89 2.68 13.38
C ALA A 3 -4.62 1.83 13.55
N LYS A 4 -4.17 1.66 14.77
CA LYS A 4 -2.97 0.89 15.08
C LYS A 4 -3.08 -0.55 14.55
N THR A 5 -4.26 -1.13 14.63
CA THR A 5 -4.54 -2.48 14.13
C THR A 5 -4.55 -2.56 12.60
N ALA A 6 -4.70 -1.43 11.91
CA ALA A 6 -4.69 -1.37 10.45
C ALA A 6 -3.28 -1.13 9.89
N ARG A 7 -2.29 -0.89 10.75
CA ARG A 7 -0.90 -0.65 10.33
C ARG A 7 -0.12 -1.95 10.24
N LEU A 8 0.64 -2.07 9.17
CA LEU A 8 1.59 -3.15 8.99
C LEU A 8 2.91 -2.75 9.67
N THR A 9 3.32 -3.46 10.70
CA THR A 9 4.50 -3.09 11.49
C THR A 9 5.58 -4.16 11.49
N GLU A 10 5.24 -5.41 11.17
CA GLU A 10 6.20 -6.51 11.20
C GLU A 10 6.99 -6.59 9.89
N SER A 11 8.31 -6.71 10.00
CA SER A 11 9.18 -6.80 8.82
C SER A 11 8.90 -8.05 7.97
N GLY A 12 8.48 -9.14 8.59
CA GLY A 12 8.09 -10.36 7.89
C GLY A 12 6.88 -10.15 6.98
N ASP A 13 5.92 -9.36 7.43
CA ASP A 13 4.74 -9.04 6.64
C ASP A 13 5.08 -8.13 5.46
N PHE A 14 5.99 -7.18 5.64
CA PHE A 14 6.49 -6.35 4.54
C PHE A 14 7.16 -7.21 3.47
N ALA A 15 8.03 -8.12 3.90
CA ALA A 15 8.73 -9.02 2.98
C ALA A 15 7.75 -9.91 2.22
N ARG A 16 6.74 -10.44 2.92
CA ARG A 16 5.71 -11.29 2.31
C ARG A 16 4.94 -10.53 1.23
N ALA A 17 4.52 -9.30 1.53
CA ALA A 17 3.79 -8.48 0.57
C ALA A 17 4.65 -8.14 -0.65
N THR A 18 5.90 -7.74 -0.45
CA THR A 18 6.76 -7.32 -1.55
C THR A 18 7.28 -8.46 -2.41
N LYS A 19 7.48 -9.65 -1.84
CA LYS A 19 8.01 -10.81 -2.57
C LYS A 19 6.92 -11.68 -3.18
N SER A 20 5.83 -11.88 -2.46
CA SER A 20 4.78 -12.81 -2.87
C SER A 20 3.50 -12.13 -3.35
N GLY A 21 3.38 -10.83 -3.13
CA GLY A 21 2.20 -10.07 -3.49
C GLY A 21 2.17 -9.65 -4.95
N ILE A 22 1.02 -9.14 -5.34
CA ILE A 22 0.81 -8.53 -6.64
C ILE A 22 1.41 -7.13 -6.60
N ARG A 23 2.05 -6.73 -7.69
CA ARG A 23 2.67 -5.42 -7.81
C ARG A 23 1.95 -4.56 -8.85
N PHE A 24 1.79 -3.28 -8.53
CA PHE A 24 1.31 -2.28 -9.48
C PHE A 24 2.00 -0.95 -9.18
N SER A 25 2.46 -0.25 -10.21
CA SER A 25 3.16 1.02 -10.02
C SER A 25 2.51 2.15 -10.79
N SER A 26 2.53 3.34 -10.20
CA SER A 26 2.27 4.61 -10.88
C SER A 26 3.60 5.32 -11.10
N SER A 27 3.56 6.59 -11.53
CA SER A 27 4.78 7.34 -11.79
C SER A 27 5.67 7.51 -10.56
N ASN A 28 5.07 7.67 -9.37
CA ASN A 28 5.80 8.02 -8.15
C ASN A 28 5.58 7.03 -7.00
N PHE A 29 4.73 6.03 -7.16
CA PHE A 29 4.43 5.07 -6.12
C PHE A 29 4.42 3.65 -6.66
N VAL A 30 4.82 2.71 -5.82
CA VAL A 30 4.71 1.27 -6.12
C VAL A 30 3.87 0.64 -5.02
N GLY A 31 2.84 -0.10 -5.41
CA GLY A 31 2.01 -0.84 -4.46
C GLY A 31 2.23 -2.33 -4.57
N TYR A 32 2.14 -3.01 -3.43
CA TYR A 32 2.20 -4.47 -3.34
C TYR A 32 1.00 -4.94 -2.53
N LEU A 33 0.28 -5.93 -3.02
CA LEU A 33 -0.88 -6.48 -2.33
C LEU A 33 -0.74 -7.98 -2.20
N TYR A 34 -0.69 -8.46 -0.98
CA TYR A 34 -0.71 -9.88 -0.64
C TYR A 34 -2.02 -10.19 0.07
N ILE A 35 -2.71 -11.23 -0.37
CA ILE A 35 -3.97 -11.65 0.24
C ILE A 35 -3.78 -13.03 0.86
N ASN A 36 -3.94 -13.12 2.18
CA ASN A 36 -3.94 -14.38 2.89
C ASN A 36 -5.39 -14.84 3.04
N THR A 37 -5.82 -15.75 2.18
CA THR A 37 -7.20 -16.24 2.16
C THR A 37 -7.57 -17.03 3.41
N ASP A 38 -6.57 -17.51 4.16
CA ASP A 38 -6.80 -18.24 5.42
C ASP A 38 -6.98 -17.34 6.62
N SER A 39 -6.73 -16.04 6.46
CA SER A 39 -6.81 -15.06 7.53
C SER A 39 -8.18 -14.39 7.55
N ALA A 40 -8.77 -14.27 8.74
CA ALA A 40 -9.99 -13.50 8.96
C ALA A 40 -9.69 -12.09 9.47
N GLU A 41 -8.41 -11.72 9.56
CA GLU A 41 -8.02 -10.41 10.05
C GLU A 41 -8.37 -9.30 9.04
N PRO A 42 -8.68 -8.08 9.53
CA PRO A 42 -8.90 -6.95 8.63
C PRO A 42 -7.66 -6.62 7.80
N ALA A 43 -7.84 -5.94 6.69
CA ALA A 43 -6.74 -5.48 5.86
C ALA A 43 -5.81 -4.57 6.65
N ARG A 44 -4.50 -4.71 6.41
CA ARG A 44 -3.47 -3.86 7.03
C ARG A 44 -2.62 -3.23 5.94
N ALA A 45 -2.10 -2.04 6.21
CA ALA A 45 -1.25 -1.33 5.26
C ALA A 45 0.04 -0.85 5.91
N GLY A 46 1.12 -0.89 5.16
CA GLY A 46 2.41 -0.38 5.57
C GLY A 46 3.00 0.52 4.49
N LEU A 47 3.94 1.36 4.89
CA LEU A 47 4.56 2.33 4.00
C LEU A 47 6.07 2.14 3.99
N ILE A 48 6.66 2.29 2.81
CA ILE A 48 8.10 2.38 2.63
C ILE A 48 8.37 3.70 1.92
N ILE A 49 9.10 4.60 2.57
CA ILE A 49 9.42 5.90 1.99
C ILE A 49 10.89 5.92 1.62
N SER A 50 11.20 6.15 0.35
CA SER A 50 12.58 6.22 -0.13
C SER A 50 13.34 7.36 0.53
N ARG A 51 14.60 7.14 0.87
CA ARG A 51 15.46 8.17 1.48
C ARG A 51 15.63 9.39 0.59
N GLY A 52 15.55 9.20 -0.73
CA GLY A 52 15.65 10.27 -1.71
C GLY A 52 14.50 11.28 -1.66
N VAL A 53 13.42 10.98 -0.94
CA VAL A 53 12.31 11.93 -0.73
C VAL A 53 12.78 13.13 0.11
N GLY A 54 13.69 12.90 1.06
CA GLY A 54 14.20 13.97 1.92
C GLY A 54 14.51 13.48 3.33
N GLY A 55 14.67 14.41 4.25
CA GLY A 55 14.93 14.12 5.67
C GLY A 55 13.70 13.57 6.38
N SER A 56 13.83 13.33 7.68
CA SER A 56 12.75 12.71 8.47
C SER A 56 11.45 13.53 8.46
N VAL A 57 11.54 14.85 8.47
CA VAL A 57 10.34 15.71 8.44
C VAL A 57 9.58 15.52 7.12
N ALA A 58 10.30 15.55 6.00
CA ALA A 58 9.68 15.37 4.67
C ALA A 58 9.08 13.98 4.53
N ARG A 59 9.79 12.94 4.99
CA ARG A 59 9.30 11.56 4.93
C ARG A 59 8.07 11.34 5.81
N HIS A 60 8.05 11.90 7.02
CA HIS A 60 6.88 11.82 7.90
C HIS A 60 5.67 12.53 7.31
N ARG A 61 5.89 13.69 6.69
CA ARG A 61 4.83 14.44 6.03
C ARG A 61 4.20 13.63 4.88
N LEU A 62 5.03 13.02 4.05
CA LEU A 62 4.56 12.18 2.97
C LEU A 62 3.81 10.95 3.48
N ALA A 63 4.35 10.27 4.49
CA ALA A 63 3.69 9.12 5.10
C ALA A 63 2.30 9.46 5.60
N ARG A 64 2.14 10.63 6.24
CA ARG A 64 0.84 11.11 6.70
C ARG A 64 -0.14 11.32 5.55
N LYS A 65 0.34 11.91 4.46
CA LYS A 65 -0.49 12.10 3.25
C LYS A 65 -0.96 10.77 2.67
N ILE A 66 -0.05 9.81 2.55
CA ILE A 66 -0.38 8.49 1.99
C ILE A 66 -1.40 7.78 2.89
N ARG A 67 -1.20 7.79 4.20
CA ARG A 67 -2.14 7.17 5.14
C ARG A 67 -3.53 7.80 5.05
N HIS A 68 -3.58 9.11 4.91
CA HIS A 68 -4.86 9.82 4.75
C HIS A 68 -5.57 9.39 3.47
N CYS A 69 -4.84 9.28 2.37
CA CYS A 69 -5.40 8.82 1.09
C CYS A 69 -5.86 7.37 1.17
N LEU A 70 -5.10 6.51 1.85
CA LEU A 70 -5.43 5.09 1.97
C LEU A 70 -6.68 4.84 2.81
N ARG A 71 -7.00 5.73 3.73
CA ARG A 71 -8.13 5.54 4.63
C ARG A 71 -9.44 5.27 3.87
N ASP A 72 -9.64 5.95 2.75
CA ASP A 72 -10.85 5.80 1.95
C ASP A 72 -10.88 4.50 1.15
N HIS A 73 -9.77 3.80 1.05
CA HIS A 73 -9.65 2.58 0.26
C HIS A 73 -9.71 1.29 1.08
N TYR A 74 -9.69 1.39 2.41
CA TYR A 74 -9.68 0.20 3.28
C TYR A 74 -10.88 -0.70 3.06
N SER A 75 -12.06 -0.13 2.87
CA SER A 75 -13.28 -0.88 2.67
C SER A 75 -13.28 -1.69 1.37
N THR A 76 -12.43 -1.32 0.41
CA THR A 76 -12.33 -2.03 -0.86
C THR A 76 -11.33 -3.18 -0.82
N LEU A 77 -10.51 -3.26 0.22
CA LEU A 77 -9.50 -4.31 0.36
C LEU A 77 -10.12 -5.57 0.98
N PRO A 78 -9.82 -6.76 0.43
CA PRO A 78 -10.33 -7.99 1.03
C PRO A 78 -9.76 -8.25 2.41
N THR A 79 -10.48 -9.01 3.21
CA THR A 79 -10.00 -9.50 4.51
C THR A 79 -8.72 -10.31 4.31
N GLY A 80 -7.77 -10.15 5.21
CA GLY A 80 -6.48 -10.82 5.12
C GLY A 80 -5.47 -10.14 4.19
N SER A 81 -5.79 -8.95 3.68
CA SER A 81 -4.90 -8.21 2.79
C SER A 81 -3.74 -7.56 3.55
N LEU A 82 -2.56 -7.62 2.94
CA LEU A 82 -1.38 -6.86 3.36
C LEU A 82 -1.02 -5.94 2.20
N LEU A 83 -1.23 -4.64 2.38
CA LEU A 83 -0.92 -3.64 1.37
C LEU A 83 0.35 -2.90 1.76
N VAL A 84 1.33 -2.83 0.86
CA VAL A 84 2.52 -2.01 1.06
C VAL A 84 2.57 -0.98 -0.06
N VAL A 85 2.73 0.28 0.30
CA VAL A 85 2.89 1.38 -0.65
C VAL A 85 4.28 1.97 -0.47
N ARG A 86 5.06 1.97 -1.54
CA ARG A 86 6.39 2.55 -1.57
C ARG A 86 6.36 3.91 -2.26
N GLY A 87 6.78 4.95 -1.56
CA GLY A 87 6.94 6.28 -2.13
C GLY A 87 8.34 6.43 -2.72
N LEU A 88 8.41 6.72 -4.02
CA LEU A 88 9.67 6.91 -4.74
C LEU A 88 10.20 8.33 -4.52
N ASN A 89 11.41 8.62 -5.03
CA ASN A 89 12.12 9.87 -4.74
C ASN A 89 11.32 11.15 -5.02
N ASN A 90 10.50 11.16 -6.05
CA ASN A 90 9.71 12.34 -6.43
C ASN A 90 8.29 12.34 -5.87
N SER A 91 7.96 11.38 -5.02
CA SER A 91 6.58 11.21 -4.54
C SER A 91 6.08 12.37 -3.67
N ALA A 92 6.97 13.14 -3.06
CA ALA A 92 6.57 14.30 -2.25
C ALA A 92 5.86 15.38 -3.08
N ALA A 93 6.21 15.50 -4.37
CA ALA A 93 5.62 16.48 -5.29
C ALA A 93 4.45 15.90 -6.08
N ALA A 94 4.12 14.62 -5.90
CA ALA A 94 3.10 13.94 -6.68
C ALA A 94 1.69 14.29 -6.21
N GLU A 95 0.72 14.09 -7.11
CA GLU A 95 -0.70 14.13 -6.75
C GLU A 95 -1.06 12.84 -6.01
N CYS A 96 -0.81 12.84 -4.72
CA CYS A 96 -0.87 11.65 -3.88
C CYS A 96 -2.21 10.93 -3.98
N ALA A 97 -3.32 11.65 -3.81
CA ALA A 97 -4.65 11.05 -3.83
C ALA A 97 -4.94 10.36 -5.15
N LYS A 98 -4.60 11.01 -6.27
CA LYS A 98 -4.83 10.48 -7.61
C LYS A 98 -4.00 9.21 -7.87
N GLU A 99 -2.71 9.26 -7.56
CA GLU A 99 -1.82 8.11 -7.79
C GLU A 99 -2.11 6.95 -6.86
N ILE A 100 -2.44 7.22 -5.60
CA ILE A 100 -2.82 6.16 -4.65
C ILE A 100 -4.10 5.47 -5.12
N THR A 101 -5.07 6.22 -5.61
CA THR A 101 -6.30 5.64 -6.18
C THR A 101 -5.98 4.73 -7.36
N GLN A 102 -5.08 5.14 -8.24
CA GLN A 102 -4.63 4.32 -9.38
C GLN A 102 -3.94 3.04 -8.92
N VAL A 103 -3.05 3.15 -7.92
CA VAL A 103 -2.30 2.00 -7.41
C VAL A 103 -3.24 0.98 -6.75
N VAL A 104 -4.09 1.44 -5.85
CA VAL A 104 -5.04 0.55 -5.15
C VAL A 104 -6.00 -0.09 -6.14
N GLY A 105 -6.57 0.70 -7.04
CA GLY A 105 -7.48 0.18 -8.06
C GLY A 105 -6.83 -0.84 -8.96
N GLY A 106 -5.60 -0.58 -9.40
CA GLY A 106 -4.83 -1.52 -10.22
C GLY A 106 -4.51 -2.83 -9.50
N LEU A 107 -4.16 -2.74 -8.22
CA LEU A 107 -3.89 -3.93 -7.41
C LEU A 107 -5.13 -4.79 -7.23
N ILE A 108 -6.26 -4.19 -6.93
CA ILE A 108 -7.53 -4.91 -6.75
C ILE A 108 -7.94 -5.57 -8.07
N LYS A 109 -7.82 -4.85 -9.18
CA LYS A 109 -8.13 -5.39 -10.50
C LYS A 109 -7.27 -6.62 -10.83
N ARG A 110 -5.97 -6.53 -10.59
CA ARG A 110 -5.05 -7.67 -10.82
C ARG A 110 -5.36 -8.84 -9.90
N ALA A 111 -5.73 -8.57 -8.66
CA ALA A 111 -6.10 -9.62 -7.71
C ALA A 111 -7.36 -10.35 -8.19
N ASN A 112 -8.36 -9.63 -8.68
CA ASN A 112 -9.58 -10.22 -9.21
C ASN A 112 -9.31 -11.04 -10.47
N GLU A 113 -8.46 -10.55 -11.36
CA GLU A 113 -8.06 -11.29 -12.57
C GLU A 113 -7.35 -12.59 -12.21
N ARG A 114 -6.46 -12.55 -11.20
CA ARG A 114 -5.74 -13.73 -10.73
C ARG A 114 -6.69 -14.77 -10.14
N ALA A 115 -7.65 -14.32 -9.34
CA ALA A 115 -8.66 -15.20 -8.76
C ALA A 115 -9.55 -15.85 -9.84
N SER A 116 -9.87 -15.12 -10.91
CA SER A 116 -10.69 -15.61 -12.00
C SER A 116 -10.01 -16.69 -12.84
N LYS A 117 -8.68 -16.73 -12.87
CA LYS A 117 -7.91 -17.69 -13.64
C LYS A 117 -7.72 -19.03 -12.93
N ASN A 118 -8.06 -19.07 -11.67
CA ASN A 118 -7.99 -20.27 -10.86
C ASN A 118 -9.40 -20.88 -10.74
#